data_5f8c09048d83fc2825ac9c1c3b0c0c58
#
_entry.id   5f8c09048d83fc2825ac9c1c3b0c0c58
#
_cell.length_a   1.000
_cell.length_b   1.000
_cell.length_c   1.000
_cell.angle_alpha   90.00
_cell.angle_beta   90.00
_cell.angle_gamma   90.00
#
_symmetry.space_group_name_H-M   'P 1'
#
loop_
_entity.id
_entity.type
_entity.pdbx_description
1 polymer ?
#
loop_
_entity_poly.entity_id
_entity_poly.type
_entity_poly.pdbx_seq_one_letter_code
_entity_poly.pdbx_strand_id
1 'polypeptide(L)'
;MFIRMNRGAFLLQKKKILMIAHTIALGASLATAMLNVMMDVGDKVNQELKTYGANITVVPKSASVISNLYEVEGGGSGEGSYLLEEELGKIKTIFWAFNIVDFAPFIDTEVTLPDGSAATMVGTWFNHHMDLPTGETLDTGVQNMRTWWDIRSGAWLDEQNAAQGSDGCMVGEVLANRLALSAGDTLTVSTRYGTRELTVVGIFDAGGDEDEQIFAPMEAVQALSNTDGYLTSIEVSALTTPDNDLAKKAAKQGPQSLSISDYETWYCTAYVSSICFQIQEVITDSVASPVRQVADSEGAIMEKTELLMELITILSLIGSALGITNLVTASVMERSAEIGLMKAVGATNGRISALVLTEVLITGIIGTAIGYLAGFGFAQIIGHTVFSSSIEMKPMVIPIVVVLVVAVTLAGSIPAIRMLLRLRPAEVLHGR
;
A
#
# COMPACT_ATOMS: atom_id res chain seq x y z
N MET A 1 -5.79 -48.79 23.09
CA MET A 1 -5.10 -49.54 22.02
C MET A 1 -4.60 -48.61 20.89
N PHE A 2 -5.46 -47.74 20.35
CA PHE A 2 -5.17 -46.79 19.25
C PHE A 2 -3.94 -45.89 19.53
N ILE A 3 -3.88 -45.24 20.70
CA ILE A 3 -2.77 -44.34 21.10
C ILE A 3 -1.43 -45.08 21.25
N ARG A 4 -1.47 -46.34 21.74
CA ARG A 4 -0.23 -47.15 21.87
C ARG A 4 0.32 -47.60 20.52
N MET A 5 -0.55 -47.91 19.53
CA MET A 5 -0.16 -48.22 18.15
C MET A 5 0.45 -47.02 17.45
N ASN A 6 -0.18 -45.84 17.56
CA ASN A 6 0.39 -44.60 16.99
C ASN A 6 1.76 -44.25 17.60
N ARG A 7 1.92 -44.38 18.92
CA ARG A 7 3.19 -44.11 19.60
C ARG A 7 4.31 -45.09 19.16
N GLY A 8 3.96 -46.35 18.88
CA GLY A 8 4.90 -47.34 18.32
C GLY A 8 5.35 -46.99 16.90
N ALA A 9 4.40 -46.60 16.03
CA ALA A 9 4.68 -46.16 14.67
C ALA A 9 5.58 -44.91 14.63
N PHE A 10 5.32 -43.93 15.49
CA PHE A 10 6.12 -42.71 15.61
C PHE A 10 7.59 -43.00 16.03
N LEU A 11 7.81 -43.93 16.93
CA LEU A 11 9.14 -44.24 17.41
C LEU A 11 9.98 -45.06 16.40
N LEU A 12 9.33 -45.92 15.61
CA LEU A 12 10.01 -46.81 14.64
C LEU A 12 10.27 -46.13 13.28
N GLN A 13 9.49 -45.12 12.89
CA GLN A 13 9.60 -44.50 11.57
C GLN A 13 9.98 -43.02 11.60
N LYS A 14 10.79 -42.59 12.56
CA LYS A 14 11.20 -41.19 12.77
C LYS A 14 11.65 -40.46 11.49
N LYS A 15 12.46 -41.13 10.63
CA LYS A 15 12.99 -40.54 9.40
C LYS A 15 11.86 -40.17 8.41
N LYS A 16 10.84 -41.01 8.26
CA LYS A 16 9.73 -40.75 7.31
C LYS A 16 8.77 -39.69 7.83
N ILE A 17 8.43 -39.76 9.10
CA ILE A 17 7.64 -38.73 9.76
C ILE A 17 8.33 -37.38 9.63
N LEU A 18 9.64 -37.33 9.80
CA LEU A 18 10.45 -36.13 9.61
C LEU A 18 10.38 -35.63 8.15
N MET A 19 10.45 -36.53 7.16
CA MET A 19 10.32 -36.14 5.74
C MET A 19 8.93 -35.60 5.40
N ILE A 20 7.87 -36.25 5.89
CA ILE A 20 6.49 -35.77 5.70
C ILE A 20 6.33 -34.41 6.40
N ALA A 21 6.77 -34.29 7.64
CA ALA A 21 6.72 -33.03 8.38
C ALA A 21 7.51 -31.92 7.68
N HIS A 22 8.67 -32.22 7.11
CA HIS A 22 9.48 -31.27 6.36
C HIS A 22 8.79 -30.78 5.07
N THR A 23 8.17 -31.71 4.31
CA THR A 23 7.39 -31.37 3.10
C THR A 23 6.21 -30.45 3.45
N ILE A 24 5.49 -30.75 4.53
CA ILE A 24 4.40 -29.92 5.03
C ILE A 24 4.93 -28.57 5.52
N ALA A 25 6.05 -28.58 6.23
CA ALA A 25 6.68 -27.36 6.74
C ALA A 25 7.12 -26.42 5.61
N LEU A 26 7.65 -26.93 4.50
CA LEU A 26 8.00 -26.12 3.33
C LEU A 26 6.79 -25.44 2.73
N GLY A 27 5.70 -26.18 2.50
CA GLY A 27 4.46 -25.60 1.98
C GLY A 27 3.82 -24.59 2.95
N ALA A 28 3.78 -24.93 4.23
CA ALA A 28 3.27 -24.04 5.26
C ALA A 28 4.12 -22.78 5.42
N SER A 29 5.46 -22.89 5.31
CA SER A 29 6.35 -21.73 5.43
C SER A 29 6.16 -20.74 4.29
N LEU A 30 6.05 -21.24 3.06
CA LEU A 30 5.84 -20.37 1.91
C LEU A 30 4.44 -19.74 1.94
N ALA A 31 3.41 -20.51 2.28
CA ALA A 31 2.06 -19.98 2.47
C ALA A 31 2.00 -18.92 3.58
N THR A 32 2.67 -19.15 4.71
CA THR A 32 2.75 -18.19 5.82
C THR A 32 3.47 -16.92 5.40
N ALA A 33 4.61 -17.04 4.72
CA ALA A 33 5.38 -15.89 4.27
C ALA A 33 4.57 -15.04 3.28
N MET A 34 4.00 -15.68 2.24
CA MET A 34 3.24 -14.98 1.19
C MET A 34 1.98 -14.32 1.73
N LEU A 35 1.22 -15.01 2.61
CA LEU A 35 0.02 -14.42 3.21
C LEU A 35 0.33 -13.23 4.14
N ASN A 36 1.40 -13.30 4.94
CA ASN A 36 1.80 -12.15 5.75
C ASN A 36 2.27 -10.98 4.89
N VAL A 37 3.09 -11.24 3.87
CA VAL A 37 3.55 -10.21 2.93
C VAL A 37 2.36 -9.59 2.20
N MET A 38 1.42 -10.41 1.70
CA MET A 38 0.21 -9.94 1.00
C MET A 38 -0.64 -9.02 1.88
N MET A 39 -0.83 -9.37 3.16
CA MET A 39 -1.62 -8.56 4.10
C MET A 39 -0.89 -7.30 4.59
N ASP A 40 0.43 -7.25 4.50
CA ASP A 40 1.26 -6.14 4.97
C ASP A 40 1.73 -5.23 3.82
N VAL A 41 1.80 -5.73 2.59
CA VAL A 41 2.24 -4.97 1.40
C VAL A 41 1.36 -3.75 1.16
N GLY A 42 0.05 -3.88 1.33
CA GLY A 42 -0.88 -2.76 1.18
C GLY A 42 -0.54 -1.58 2.08
N ASP A 43 -0.29 -1.86 3.36
CA ASP A 43 0.08 -0.85 4.34
C ASP A 43 1.44 -0.22 4.02
N LYS A 44 2.38 -1.02 3.49
CA LYS A 44 3.75 -0.57 3.19
C LYS A 44 3.88 0.22 1.89
N VAL A 45 3.24 -0.24 0.82
CA VAL A 45 3.17 0.53 -0.43
C VAL A 45 2.52 1.88 -0.17
N ASN A 46 1.46 1.91 0.62
CA ASN A 46 0.83 3.16 1.04
C ASN A 46 1.76 4.05 1.89
N GLN A 47 2.67 3.45 2.65
CA GLN A 47 3.67 4.15 3.45
C GLN A 47 4.84 4.69 2.60
N GLU A 48 5.26 3.95 1.57
CA GLU A 48 6.27 4.42 0.60
C GLU A 48 5.71 5.50 -0.33
N LEU A 49 4.46 5.36 -0.79
CA LEU A 49 3.81 6.37 -1.63
C LEU A 49 3.57 7.69 -0.91
N LYS A 50 3.52 7.72 0.42
CA LYS A 50 3.57 8.97 1.19
C LYS A 50 4.86 9.76 0.98
N THR A 51 5.94 9.06 0.68
CA THR A 51 7.24 9.67 0.38
C THR A 51 7.22 10.38 -0.98
N TYR A 52 6.23 10.10 -1.85
CA TYR A 52 6.08 10.66 -3.19
C TYR A 52 5.08 11.82 -3.30
N GLY A 53 4.62 12.40 -2.18
CA GLY A 53 3.83 13.62 -2.17
C GLY A 53 2.33 13.44 -2.01
N ALA A 54 1.57 14.37 -2.55
CA ALA A 54 0.12 14.38 -2.48
C ALA A 54 -0.51 13.24 -3.30
N ASN A 55 -1.51 12.59 -2.72
CA ASN A 55 -2.32 11.60 -3.43
C ASN A 55 -3.75 12.12 -3.74
N ILE A 56 -4.08 13.31 -3.27
CA ILE A 56 -5.35 14.00 -3.55
C ILE A 56 -5.05 15.42 -3.98
N THR A 57 -5.70 15.88 -5.05
CA THR A 57 -5.69 17.28 -5.49
C THR A 57 -7.10 17.83 -5.38
N VAL A 58 -7.22 19.01 -4.78
CA VAL A 58 -8.47 19.76 -4.66
C VAL A 58 -8.37 21.00 -5.52
N VAL A 59 -9.33 21.17 -6.44
CA VAL A 59 -9.38 22.31 -7.36
C VAL A 59 -10.77 22.93 -7.32
N PRO A 60 -10.93 24.20 -7.76
CA PRO A 60 -12.23 24.80 -7.92
C PRO A 60 -13.10 24.00 -8.90
N LYS A 61 -14.40 23.89 -8.62
CA LYS A 61 -15.34 23.14 -9.43
C LYS A 61 -15.41 23.59 -10.90
N SER A 62 -15.29 24.87 -11.14
CA SER A 62 -15.23 25.45 -12.49
C SER A 62 -13.97 25.06 -13.26
N ALA A 63 -12.81 24.98 -12.60
CA ALA A 63 -11.55 24.52 -13.21
C ALA A 63 -11.64 23.04 -13.60
N SER A 64 -12.29 22.20 -12.79
CA SER A 64 -12.44 20.77 -13.08
C SER A 64 -13.33 20.51 -14.29
N VAL A 65 -14.34 21.34 -14.55
CA VAL A 65 -15.21 21.23 -15.72
C VAL A 65 -14.44 21.55 -17.01
N ILE A 66 -13.57 22.54 -16.98
CA ILE A 66 -12.73 22.91 -18.12
C ILE A 66 -11.70 21.81 -18.43
N SER A 67 -11.04 21.26 -17.43
CA SER A 67 -10.09 20.15 -17.57
C SER A 67 -10.76 18.89 -18.18
N ASN A 68 -11.97 18.55 -17.73
CA ASN A 68 -12.72 17.40 -18.25
C ASN A 68 -13.25 17.59 -19.68
N LEU A 69 -13.50 18.84 -20.11
CA LEU A 69 -14.01 19.16 -21.46
C LEU A 69 -12.91 19.20 -22.51
N TYR A 70 -11.69 19.56 -22.15
CA TYR A 70 -10.60 19.81 -23.10
C TYR A 70 -9.43 18.84 -22.98
N GLU A 71 -9.48 17.85 -22.07
CA GLU A 71 -8.37 16.89 -21.79
C GLU A 71 -7.00 17.59 -21.56
N VAL A 72 -7.03 18.83 -21.04
CA VAL A 72 -5.80 19.59 -20.76
C VAL A 72 -5.35 19.24 -19.35
N GLU A 73 -4.28 18.48 -19.24
CA GLU A 73 -3.52 18.33 -17.99
C GLU A 73 -2.86 19.68 -17.68
N GLY A 74 -3.17 20.23 -16.52
CA GLY A 74 -2.76 21.57 -16.13
C GLY A 74 -3.80 22.61 -16.52
N GLY A 75 -4.87 22.68 -15.72
CA GLY A 75 -5.93 23.66 -15.91
C GLY A 75 -5.36 25.07 -15.81
N GLY A 76 -5.20 25.72 -16.96
CA GLY A 76 -4.88 27.13 -16.98
C GLY A 76 -5.92 27.87 -16.15
N SER A 77 -5.46 28.72 -15.23
CA SER A 77 -6.23 29.62 -14.41
C SER A 77 -7.11 30.51 -15.31
N GLY A 78 -8.32 30.03 -15.61
CA GLY A 78 -9.36 30.93 -16.16
C GLY A 78 -9.69 31.98 -15.10
N GLU A 79 -9.63 33.24 -15.45
CA GLU A 79 -9.99 34.34 -14.55
C GLU A 79 -11.38 34.04 -13.91
N GLY A 80 -11.40 33.75 -12.60
CA GLY A 80 -12.63 33.69 -11.81
C GLY A 80 -12.94 32.40 -11.06
N SER A 81 -11.98 31.48 -10.90
CA SER A 81 -12.23 30.23 -10.18
C SER A 81 -11.13 29.94 -9.18
N TYR A 82 -11.40 30.26 -7.92
CA TYR A 82 -10.46 30.11 -6.82
C TYR A 82 -11.13 29.40 -5.64
N LEU A 83 -10.32 28.73 -4.80
CA LEU A 83 -10.69 28.28 -3.48
C LEU A 83 -10.36 29.35 -2.44
N LEU A 84 -10.96 29.28 -1.27
CA LEU A 84 -10.72 30.21 -0.18
C LEU A 84 -9.68 29.67 0.79
N GLU A 85 -8.64 30.45 1.06
CA GLU A 85 -7.57 30.10 2.01
C GLU A 85 -8.10 29.89 3.43
N GLU A 86 -9.10 30.67 3.88
CA GLU A 86 -9.71 30.55 5.20
C GLU A 86 -10.39 29.18 5.45
N GLU A 87 -10.69 28.43 4.40
CA GLU A 87 -11.32 27.11 4.50
C GLU A 87 -10.33 25.96 4.68
N LEU A 88 -9.03 26.18 4.51
CA LEU A 88 -8.01 25.14 4.56
C LEU A 88 -8.04 24.33 5.85
N GLY A 89 -8.19 24.98 7.00
CA GLY A 89 -8.27 24.31 8.31
C GLY A 89 -9.45 23.32 8.42
N LYS A 90 -10.50 23.48 7.61
CA LYS A 90 -11.66 22.56 7.61
C LYS A 90 -11.29 21.16 7.13
N ILE A 91 -10.21 21.00 6.35
CA ILE A 91 -9.70 19.70 5.91
C ILE A 91 -9.42 18.78 7.12
N LYS A 92 -8.99 19.35 8.24
CA LYS A 92 -8.75 18.61 9.48
C LYS A 92 -9.98 18.44 10.38
N THR A 93 -11.19 18.75 9.88
CA THR A 93 -12.47 18.54 10.60
C THR A 93 -13.30 17.40 10.03
N ILE A 94 -12.86 16.74 8.93
CA ILE A 94 -13.55 15.61 8.33
C ILE A 94 -13.43 14.35 9.18
N PHE A 95 -14.24 13.34 8.92
CA PHE A 95 -14.19 12.08 9.66
C PHE A 95 -12.78 11.42 9.60
N TRP A 96 -12.11 11.50 8.45
CA TRP A 96 -10.75 10.96 8.24
C TRP A 96 -9.63 11.99 8.51
N ALA A 97 -9.87 13.00 9.34
CA ALA A 97 -8.88 14.05 9.66
C ALA A 97 -7.52 13.51 10.12
N PHE A 98 -7.50 12.41 10.92
CA PHE A 98 -6.27 11.77 11.38
C PHE A 98 -5.50 11.03 10.28
N ASN A 99 -6.17 10.67 9.19
CA ASN A 99 -5.54 10.06 8.04
C ASN A 99 -4.86 11.09 7.13
N ILE A 100 -5.23 12.37 7.22
CA ILE A 100 -4.54 13.43 6.50
C ILE A 100 -3.24 13.73 7.23
N VAL A 101 -2.14 13.41 6.55
CA VAL A 101 -0.77 13.57 7.10
C VAL A 101 -0.34 15.00 6.95
N ASP A 102 -0.47 15.53 5.71
CA ASP A 102 -0.02 16.86 5.34
C ASP A 102 -0.89 17.44 4.22
N PHE A 103 -0.87 18.75 4.04
CA PHE A 103 -1.46 19.41 2.90
C PHE A 103 -0.76 20.75 2.64
N ALA A 104 -0.78 21.20 1.39
CA ALA A 104 -0.27 22.50 1.01
C ALA A 104 -1.21 23.16 0.00
N PRO A 105 -1.50 24.44 0.16
CA PRO A 105 -2.18 25.26 -0.84
C PRO A 105 -1.22 25.71 -1.92
N PHE A 106 -1.75 25.94 -3.12
CA PHE A 106 -0.98 26.45 -4.26
C PHE A 106 -1.72 27.59 -4.95
N ILE A 107 -0.95 28.56 -5.42
CA ILE A 107 -1.39 29.61 -6.33
C ILE A 107 -0.32 29.85 -7.38
N ASP A 108 -0.68 29.74 -8.66
CA ASP A 108 0.25 29.89 -9.76
C ASP A 108 0.05 31.24 -10.43
N THR A 109 1.15 31.92 -10.74
CA THR A 109 1.13 33.14 -11.52
C THR A 109 2.29 33.19 -12.51
N GLU A 110 2.05 33.73 -13.68
CA GLU A 110 3.10 33.97 -14.66
C GLU A 110 3.83 35.27 -14.31
N VAL A 111 5.14 35.20 -14.21
CA VAL A 111 6.01 36.35 -13.93
C VAL A 111 6.97 36.58 -15.07
N THR A 112 7.32 37.85 -15.28
CA THR A 112 8.39 38.26 -16.19
C THR A 112 9.68 38.40 -15.43
N LEU A 113 10.75 37.78 -15.91
CA LEU A 113 12.08 37.74 -15.34
C LEU A 113 12.95 38.93 -15.88
N PRO A 114 14.09 39.19 -15.24
CA PRO A 114 14.98 40.30 -15.66
C PRO A 114 15.52 40.19 -17.09
N ASP A 115 15.64 38.97 -17.62
CA ASP A 115 16.05 38.68 -18.99
C ASP A 115 14.91 38.85 -20.03
N GLY A 116 13.70 39.19 -19.57
CA GLY A 116 12.50 39.33 -20.38
C GLY A 116 11.77 38.00 -20.67
N SER A 117 12.25 36.88 -20.16
CA SER A 117 11.55 35.60 -20.28
C SER A 117 10.43 35.50 -19.27
N ALA A 118 9.43 34.65 -19.58
CA ALA A 118 8.36 34.27 -18.64
C ALA A 118 8.78 33.05 -17.83
N ALA A 119 8.31 32.99 -16.58
CA ALA A 119 8.40 31.81 -15.72
C ALA A 119 7.14 31.67 -14.87
N THR A 120 6.84 30.48 -14.45
CA THR A 120 5.76 30.23 -13.49
C THR A 120 6.31 30.44 -12.07
N MET A 121 5.62 31.29 -11.31
CA MET A 121 5.87 31.47 -9.90
C MET A 121 4.72 30.86 -9.11
N VAL A 122 5.06 29.97 -8.20
CA VAL A 122 4.15 29.18 -7.38
C VAL A 122 4.18 29.69 -5.95
N GLY A 123 3.05 30.15 -5.45
CA GLY A 123 2.84 30.48 -4.05
C GLY A 123 2.36 29.26 -3.29
N THR A 124 3.03 28.97 -2.20
CA THR A 124 2.66 27.81 -1.37
C THR A 124 3.10 28.01 0.09
N TRP A 125 2.70 27.12 0.97
CA TRP A 125 3.21 27.01 2.32
C TRP A 125 4.42 26.07 2.34
N PHE A 126 5.52 26.48 2.95
CA PHE A 126 6.72 25.64 3.11
C PHE A 126 6.69 24.83 4.41
N ASN A 127 6.63 25.52 5.56
CA ASN A 127 6.50 24.95 6.90
C ASN A 127 5.55 25.80 7.73
N HIS A 128 4.34 26.01 7.23
CA HIS A 128 3.36 26.92 7.79
C HIS A 128 2.78 26.39 9.10
N HIS A 129 2.76 27.24 10.12
CA HIS A 129 2.16 26.97 11.42
C HIS A 129 0.72 27.51 11.45
N MET A 130 -0.26 26.65 11.66
CA MET A 130 -1.65 27.06 11.69
C MET A 130 -2.40 26.49 12.90
N ASP A 131 -3.33 27.29 13.40
CA ASP A 131 -4.32 26.87 14.40
C ASP A 131 -5.51 26.22 13.69
N LEU A 132 -5.87 25.01 14.09
CA LEU A 132 -6.99 24.29 13.54
C LEU A 132 -8.30 24.66 14.23
N PRO A 133 -9.45 24.56 13.53
CA PRO A 133 -10.77 24.78 14.13
C PRO A 133 -11.06 23.84 15.31
N THR A 134 -10.32 22.74 15.44
CA THR A 134 -10.41 21.77 16.55
C THR A 134 -9.70 22.24 17.81
N GLY A 135 -8.91 23.33 17.76
CA GLY A 135 -8.09 23.85 18.85
C GLY A 135 -6.70 23.22 18.94
N GLU A 136 -6.33 22.37 17.99
CA GLU A 136 -4.98 21.82 17.84
C GLU A 136 -4.15 22.73 16.91
N THR A 137 -2.83 22.62 16.98
CA THR A 137 -1.90 23.28 16.04
C THR A 137 -1.33 22.27 15.08
N LEU A 138 -1.03 22.70 13.85
CA LEU A 138 -0.45 21.87 12.80
C LEU A 138 0.65 22.65 12.07
N ASP A 139 1.79 21.99 11.87
CA ASP A 139 2.83 22.46 10.94
C ASP A 139 2.69 21.67 9.64
N THR A 140 2.43 22.35 8.54
CA THR A 140 2.11 21.72 7.25
C THR A 140 2.74 22.49 6.09
N GLY A 141 2.95 21.83 4.95
CA GLY A 141 3.50 22.48 3.77
C GLY A 141 4.35 21.57 2.88
N VAL A 142 4.87 22.17 1.81
CA VAL A 142 5.61 21.43 0.79
C VAL A 142 6.92 20.81 1.29
N GLN A 143 7.55 21.36 2.33
CA GLN A 143 8.75 20.78 2.90
C GLN A 143 8.55 19.33 3.40
N ASN A 144 7.39 19.05 3.99
CA ASN A 144 7.03 17.70 4.42
C ASN A 144 6.54 16.85 3.26
N MET A 145 5.95 17.45 2.23
CA MET A 145 5.31 16.74 1.11
C MET A 145 6.27 16.45 -0.03
N ARG A 146 7.26 17.31 -0.28
CA ARG A 146 8.26 17.21 -1.36
C ARG A 146 9.60 16.64 -0.86
N THR A 147 9.55 15.51 -0.19
CA THR A 147 10.74 14.87 0.41
C THR A 147 11.79 14.43 -0.62
N TRP A 148 11.43 14.34 -1.90
CA TRP A 148 12.33 13.99 -3.00
C TRP A 148 13.08 15.20 -3.59
N TRP A 149 12.71 16.43 -3.25
CA TRP A 149 13.46 17.59 -3.69
C TRP A 149 14.87 17.57 -3.10
N ASP A 150 15.87 17.54 -3.97
CA ASP A 150 17.27 17.57 -3.57
C ASP A 150 17.76 19.03 -3.57
N ILE A 151 18.12 19.54 -2.40
CA ILE A 151 18.60 20.92 -2.26
C ILE A 151 20.06 20.99 -2.73
N ARG A 152 20.27 21.53 -3.91
CA ARG A 152 21.58 21.68 -4.55
C ARG A 152 22.43 22.79 -3.93
N SER A 153 21.79 23.86 -3.49
CA SER A 153 22.45 25.03 -2.89
C SER A 153 21.51 25.75 -1.94
N GLY A 154 22.03 26.33 -0.86
CA GLY A 154 21.25 27.03 0.15
C GLY A 154 20.53 26.07 1.11
N ALA A 155 19.31 26.40 1.47
CA ALA A 155 18.47 25.62 2.40
C ALA A 155 16.98 25.70 2.02
N TRP A 156 16.13 24.90 2.68
CA TRP A 156 14.69 25.11 2.65
C TRP A 156 14.32 26.49 3.15
N LEU A 157 13.32 27.09 2.52
CA LEU A 157 12.75 28.34 2.99
C LEU A 157 12.01 28.10 4.32
N ASP A 158 12.29 28.94 5.31
CA ASP A 158 11.63 28.92 6.62
C ASP A 158 10.69 30.14 6.73
N GLU A 159 9.39 29.89 6.65
CA GLU A 159 8.37 30.94 6.74
C GLU A 159 8.28 31.58 8.14
N GLN A 160 8.72 30.86 9.17
CA GLN A 160 8.74 31.39 10.54
C GLN A 160 9.88 32.38 10.75
N ASN A 161 10.86 32.41 9.84
CA ASN A 161 11.93 33.38 9.84
C ASN A 161 11.45 34.66 9.12
N ALA A 162 11.29 35.77 9.87
CA ALA A 162 10.77 37.04 9.35
C ALA A 162 11.52 37.59 8.14
N ALA A 163 12.82 37.25 7.95
CA ALA A 163 13.62 37.67 6.79
C ALA A 163 13.37 36.84 5.53
N GLN A 164 12.85 35.61 5.68
CA GLN A 164 12.58 34.68 4.57
C GLN A 164 11.09 34.55 4.28
N GLY A 165 10.26 34.72 5.29
CA GLY A 165 8.79 34.49 5.22
C GLY A 165 8.02 35.46 4.31
N SER A 166 8.60 36.60 3.93
CA SER A 166 7.95 37.55 3.02
C SER A 166 8.68 37.70 1.68
N ASP A 167 10.01 37.66 1.67
CA ASP A 167 10.83 38.02 0.51
C ASP A 167 11.83 36.93 0.09
N GLY A 168 11.69 35.73 0.65
CA GLY A 168 12.45 34.53 0.25
C GLY A 168 11.80 33.81 -0.93
N CYS A 169 12.62 33.09 -1.72
CA CYS A 169 12.13 32.13 -2.72
C CYS A 169 13.06 30.94 -2.87
N MET A 170 12.53 29.84 -3.36
CA MET A 170 13.29 28.70 -3.84
C MET A 170 13.16 28.62 -5.36
N VAL A 171 14.22 28.29 -6.04
CA VAL A 171 14.29 28.28 -7.51
C VAL A 171 14.70 26.88 -7.98
N GLY A 172 13.99 26.34 -8.96
CA GLY A 172 14.35 25.08 -9.59
C GLY A 172 15.70 25.14 -10.30
N GLU A 173 16.43 24.03 -10.33
CA GLU A 173 17.82 23.98 -10.80
C GLU A 173 17.97 24.41 -12.26
N VAL A 174 17.02 24.01 -13.13
CA VAL A 174 17.06 24.38 -14.57
C VAL A 174 16.92 25.88 -14.74
N LEU A 175 15.98 26.50 -14.02
CA LEU A 175 15.78 27.96 -14.04
C LEU A 175 16.97 28.70 -13.44
N ALA A 176 17.47 28.23 -12.30
CA ALA A 176 18.65 28.83 -11.63
C ALA A 176 19.89 28.80 -12.53
N ASN A 177 20.14 27.67 -13.20
CA ASN A 177 21.25 27.56 -14.15
C ASN A 177 21.08 28.49 -15.37
N ARG A 178 19.86 28.64 -15.90
CA ARG A 178 19.54 29.54 -17.01
C ARG A 178 19.84 31.00 -16.67
N LEU A 179 19.51 31.41 -15.45
CA LEU A 179 19.69 32.79 -14.96
C LEU A 179 21.03 33.03 -14.25
N ALA A 180 21.87 31.99 -14.12
CA ALA A 180 23.12 31.99 -13.36
C ALA A 180 22.95 32.46 -11.91
N LEU A 181 21.89 32.02 -11.25
CA LEU A 181 21.57 32.35 -9.86
C LEU A 181 22.26 31.40 -8.88
N SER A 182 22.58 31.94 -7.72
CA SER A 182 23.10 31.20 -6.56
C SER A 182 22.29 31.54 -5.31
N ALA A 183 22.34 30.66 -4.32
CA ALA A 183 21.70 30.97 -3.03
C ALA A 183 22.30 32.24 -2.42
N GLY A 184 21.45 33.17 -2.00
CA GLY A 184 21.77 34.49 -1.52
C GLY A 184 21.64 35.61 -2.57
N ASP A 185 21.47 35.30 -3.84
CA ASP A 185 21.24 36.30 -4.88
C ASP A 185 19.82 36.87 -4.81
N THR A 186 19.64 38.06 -5.39
CA THR A 186 18.32 38.69 -5.50
C THR A 186 17.74 38.47 -6.89
N LEU A 187 16.51 37.97 -6.93
CA LEU A 187 15.73 37.77 -8.14
C LEU A 187 14.58 38.80 -8.20
N THR A 188 14.57 39.61 -9.24
CA THR A 188 13.48 40.54 -9.48
C THR A 188 12.41 39.87 -10.36
N VAL A 189 11.18 39.81 -9.89
CA VAL A 189 10.04 39.29 -10.65
C VAL A 189 9.00 40.39 -10.86
N SER A 190 8.37 40.40 -12.01
CA SER A 190 7.37 41.40 -12.37
C SER A 190 6.10 40.77 -12.91
N THR A 191 4.95 41.30 -12.50
CA THR A 191 3.64 40.98 -13.04
C THR A 191 2.97 42.28 -13.56
N ARG A 192 1.76 42.13 -14.08
CA ARG A 192 0.94 43.32 -14.45
C ARG A 192 0.53 44.16 -13.23
N TYR A 193 0.61 43.64 -12.04
CA TYR A 193 0.19 44.30 -10.80
C TYR A 193 1.35 44.92 -10.01
N GLY A 194 2.61 44.52 -10.26
CA GLY A 194 3.74 45.04 -9.57
C GLY A 194 5.04 44.30 -9.84
N THR A 195 6.11 44.78 -9.20
CA THR A 195 7.44 44.17 -9.22
C THR A 195 7.86 43.90 -7.80
N ARG A 196 8.52 42.77 -7.56
CA ARG A 196 9.06 42.40 -6.24
C ARG A 196 10.46 41.84 -6.38
N GLU A 197 11.30 42.17 -5.42
CA GLU A 197 12.63 41.61 -5.28
C GLU A 197 12.58 40.48 -4.24
N LEU A 198 13.05 39.30 -4.64
CA LEU A 198 13.05 38.08 -3.79
C LEU A 198 14.49 37.63 -3.59
N THR A 199 14.81 37.15 -2.40
CA THR A 199 16.10 36.54 -2.10
C THR A 199 16.02 35.03 -2.35
N VAL A 200 16.93 34.51 -3.17
CA VAL A 200 17.02 33.04 -3.43
C VAL A 200 17.60 32.40 -2.18
N VAL A 201 16.72 31.71 -1.43
CA VAL A 201 17.09 30.98 -0.20
C VAL A 201 17.68 29.62 -0.52
N GLY A 202 17.13 28.95 -1.53
CA GLY A 202 17.57 27.63 -1.96
C GLY A 202 17.34 27.35 -3.43
N ILE A 203 18.19 26.50 -3.99
CA ILE A 203 18.04 25.92 -5.32
C ILE A 203 17.81 24.43 -5.16
N PHE A 204 16.77 23.91 -5.80
CA PHE A 204 16.37 22.51 -5.68
C PHE A 204 16.28 21.83 -7.05
N ASP A 205 16.45 20.51 -7.04
CA ASP A 205 16.25 19.60 -8.17
C ASP A 205 15.08 18.67 -7.80
N ALA A 206 13.96 18.78 -8.52
CA ALA A 206 12.78 17.96 -8.37
C ALA A 206 12.72 16.80 -9.39
N GLY A 207 13.53 16.87 -10.44
CA GLY A 207 13.57 15.91 -11.53
C GLY A 207 12.38 16.04 -12.50
N GLY A 208 11.75 17.23 -12.59
CA GLY A 208 10.58 17.43 -13.45
C GLY A 208 10.31 18.91 -13.79
N ASP A 209 9.06 19.20 -14.11
CA ASP A 209 8.64 20.55 -14.55
C ASP A 209 8.83 21.62 -13.45
N GLU A 210 8.87 21.22 -12.18
CA GLU A 210 9.11 22.10 -11.05
C GLU A 210 10.52 22.74 -11.10
N ASP A 211 11.47 22.13 -11.83
CA ASP A 211 12.84 22.64 -11.98
C ASP A 211 12.91 23.92 -12.85
N GLU A 212 11.85 24.26 -13.56
CA GLU A 212 11.72 25.51 -14.34
C GLU A 212 10.88 26.58 -13.60
N GLN A 213 10.53 26.36 -12.34
CA GLN A 213 9.61 27.21 -11.58
C GLN A 213 10.30 27.91 -10.41
N ILE A 214 9.62 28.95 -9.89
CA ILE A 214 9.97 29.68 -8.68
C ILE A 214 8.92 29.38 -7.63
N PHE A 215 9.34 28.95 -6.46
CA PHE A 215 8.47 28.73 -5.31
C PHE A 215 8.71 29.83 -4.27
N ALA A 216 7.64 30.45 -3.81
CA ALA A 216 7.70 31.52 -2.81
C ALA A 216 6.54 31.41 -1.80
N PRO A 217 6.61 32.09 -0.67
CA PRO A 217 5.54 32.13 0.30
C PRO A 217 4.22 32.57 -0.34
N MET A 218 3.12 31.96 0.09
CA MET A 218 1.78 32.20 -0.44
C MET A 218 1.45 33.70 -0.53
N GLU A 219 1.65 34.44 0.56
CA GLU A 219 1.36 35.87 0.64
C GLU A 219 2.13 36.70 -0.40
N ALA A 220 3.38 36.29 -0.70
CA ALA A 220 4.20 37.01 -1.69
C ALA A 220 3.63 36.91 -3.10
N VAL A 221 3.12 35.73 -3.46
CA VAL A 221 2.54 35.47 -4.79
C VAL A 221 1.13 36.03 -4.90
N GLN A 222 0.31 35.92 -3.87
CA GLN A 222 -1.02 36.52 -3.79
C GLN A 222 -0.98 38.04 -4.00
N ALA A 223 -0.03 38.72 -3.34
CA ALA A 223 0.17 40.15 -3.50
C ALA A 223 0.59 40.54 -4.94
N LEU A 224 1.44 39.71 -5.59
CA LEU A 224 1.88 39.91 -6.98
C LEU A 224 0.80 39.62 -8.03
N SER A 225 -0.15 38.74 -7.70
CA SER A 225 -1.26 38.34 -8.58
C SER A 225 -2.56 39.10 -8.29
N ASN A 226 -2.62 39.88 -7.21
CA ASN A 226 -3.82 40.55 -6.68
C ASN A 226 -4.95 39.54 -6.38
N THR A 227 -4.59 38.45 -5.69
CA THR A 227 -5.47 37.33 -5.34
C THR A 227 -5.42 37.02 -3.86
N ASP A 228 -5.38 38.03 -3.00
CA ASP A 228 -5.27 37.86 -1.55
C ASP A 228 -6.38 36.95 -1.01
N GLY A 229 -6.00 35.91 -0.26
CA GLY A 229 -6.91 34.94 0.34
C GLY A 229 -7.50 33.90 -0.62
N TYR A 230 -7.01 33.83 -1.87
CA TYR A 230 -7.43 32.88 -2.88
C TYR A 230 -6.35 31.87 -3.25
N LEU A 231 -6.80 30.66 -3.67
CA LEU A 231 -5.94 29.52 -4.05
C LEU A 231 -6.39 28.95 -5.40
N THR A 232 -5.45 28.43 -6.17
CA THR A 232 -5.76 27.68 -7.41
C THR A 232 -5.96 26.20 -7.14
N SER A 233 -5.25 25.63 -6.17
CA SER A 233 -5.38 24.22 -5.80
C SER A 233 -4.88 23.96 -4.38
N ILE A 234 -5.27 22.79 -3.85
CA ILE A 234 -4.73 22.25 -2.60
C ILE A 234 -4.27 20.83 -2.89
N GLU A 235 -3.05 20.51 -2.53
CA GLU A 235 -2.55 19.16 -2.52
C GLU A 235 -2.65 18.57 -1.11
N VAL A 236 -3.14 17.35 -1.01
CA VAL A 236 -3.34 16.65 0.26
C VAL A 236 -2.65 15.31 0.21
N SER A 237 -1.86 15.03 1.24
CA SER A 237 -1.26 13.73 1.50
C SER A 237 -2.08 13.01 2.56
N ALA A 238 -2.73 11.92 2.19
CA ALA A 238 -3.60 11.15 3.08
C ALA A 238 -3.20 9.68 3.13
N LEU A 239 -3.35 9.08 4.32
CA LEU A 239 -3.29 7.64 4.53
C LEU A 239 -4.55 6.98 4.01
N THR A 240 -4.43 6.24 2.94
CA THR A 240 -5.57 5.62 2.28
C THR A 240 -5.53 4.09 2.33
N THR A 241 -6.70 3.48 2.25
CA THR A 241 -6.84 2.05 2.02
C THR A 241 -6.98 1.82 0.52
N PRO A 242 -6.33 0.80 -0.06
CA PRO A 242 -6.46 0.50 -1.48
C PRO A 242 -7.90 0.30 -1.92
N ASP A 243 -8.23 0.83 -3.10
CA ASP A 243 -9.57 0.79 -3.65
C ASP A 243 -9.98 -0.63 -4.03
N ASN A 244 -11.08 -1.10 -3.45
CA ASN A 244 -11.77 -2.33 -3.85
C ASN A 244 -12.91 -2.03 -4.86
N ASP A 245 -13.68 -3.05 -5.24
CA ASP A 245 -14.80 -2.90 -6.17
C ASP A 245 -15.87 -1.92 -5.67
N LEU A 246 -16.07 -1.82 -4.36
CA LEU A 246 -17.00 -0.87 -3.74
C LEU A 246 -16.51 0.57 -3.92
N ALA A 247 -15.25 0.85 -3.64
CA ALA A 247 -14.63 2.15 -3.83
C ALA A 247 -14.60 2.56 -5.30
N LYS A 248 -14.23 1.63 -6.20
CA LYS A 248 -14.27 1.84 -7.65
C LYS A 248 -15.69 2.15 -8.16
N LYS A 249 -16.72 1.50 -7.61
CA LYS A 249 -18.12 1.76 -7.95
C LYS A 249 -18.55 3.15 -7.47
N ALA A 250 -18.22 3.51 -6.23
CA ALA A 250 -18.51 4.83 -5.66
C ALA A 250 -17.85 5.95 -6.47
N ALA A 251 -16.59 5.77 -6.88
CA ALA A 251 -15.84 6.74 -7.68
C ALA A 251 -16.44 6.92 -9.10
N LYS A 252 -16.92 5.84 -9.75
CA LYS A 252 -17.45 5.90 -11.11
C LYS A 252 -18.90 6.35 -11.21
N GLN A 253 -19.75 5.94 -10.27
CA GLN A 253 -21.20 6.15 -10.33
C GLN A 253 -21.72 7.15 -9.31
N GLY A 254 -20.82 7.66 -8.46
CA GLY A 254 -21.15 8.51 -7.33
C GLY A 254 -21.62 7.70 -6.11
N PRO A 255 -21.38 8.22 -4.89
CA PRO A 255 -21.74 7.53 -3.64
C PRO A 255 -23.25 7.35 -3.46
N GLN A 256 -24.08 8.19 -4.11
CA GLN A 256 -25.54 8.09 -4.07
C GLN A 256 -26.09 6.85 -4.80
N SER A 257 -25.28 6.17 -5.62
CA SER A 257 -25.64 4.92 -6.31
C SER A 257 -25.48 3.67 -5.42
N LEU A 258 -24.91 3.81 -4.24
CA LEU A 258 -24.66 2.72 -3.31
C LEU A 258 -25.93 2.41 -2.49
N SER A 259 -26.04 1.14 -2.02
CA SER A 259 -27.01 0.81 -0.98
C SER A 259 -26.62 1.50 0.33
N ILE A 260 -27.57 1.64 1.27
CA ILE A 260 -27.29 2.30 2.57
C ILE A 260 -26.12 1.60 3.29
N SER A 261 -26.10 0.27 3.32
CA SER A 261 -25.04 -0.52 3.95
C SER A 261 -23.68 -0.36 3.24
N ASP A 262 -23.69 -0.32 1.88
CA ASP A 262 -22.48 -0.11 1.10
C ASP A 262 -21.94 1.31 1.29
N TYR A 263 -22.84 2.30 1.35
CA TYR A 263 -22.48 3.69 1.61
C TYR A 263 -21.83 3.86 2.99
N GLU A 264 -22.42 3.29 4.04
CA GLU A 264 -21.83 3.30 5.39
C GLU A 264 -20.45 2.65 5.40
N THR A 265 -20.29 1.49 4.76
CA THR A 265 -19.01 0.80 4.66
C THR A 265 -17.98 1.62 3.92
N TRP A 266 -18.36 2.21 2.78
CA TRP A 266 -17.48 3.05 1.98
C TRP A 266 -17.08 4.34 2.72
N TYR A 267 -18.04 5.05 3.33
CA TYR A 267 -17.79 6.29 4.05
C TYR A 267 -16.88 6.09 5.26
N CYS A 268 -17.07 4.98 5.98
CA CYS A 268 -16.28 4.58 7.15
C CYS A 268 -15.01 3.80 6.80
N THR A 269 -14.61 3.71 5.55
CA THR A 269 -13.32 3.15 5.12
C THR A 269 -12.49 4.26 4.48
N ALA A 270 -11.19 4.32 4.82
CA ALA A 270 -10.27 5.37 4.35
C ALA A 270 -9.89 5.19 2.87
N TYR A 271 -10.86 4.98 1.99
CA TYR A 271 -10.61 5.01 0.54
C TYR A 271 -10.30 6.43 0.08
N VAL A 272 -9.45 6.56 -0.93
CA VAL A 272 -9.15 7.88 -1.53
C VAL A 272 -10.44 8.58 -1.95
N SER A 273 -11.37 7.85 -2.58
CA SER A 273 -12.66 8.39 -3.02
C SER A 273 -13.56 8.87 -1.86
N SER A 274 -13.51 8.18 -0.70
CA SER A 274 -14.26 8.59 0.49
C SER A 274 -13.68 9.86 1.12
N ILE A 275 -12.33 9.95 1.21
CA ILE A 275 -11.66 11.16 1.72
C ILE A 275 -11.89 12.34 0.79
N CYS A 276 -11.76 12.16 -0.54
CA CYS A 276 -12.09 13.20 -1.52
C CYS A 276 -13.51 13.72 -1.35
N PHE A 277 -14.49 12.85 -1.18
CA PHE A 277 -15.88 13.22 -0.97
C PHE A 277 -16.06 14.07 0.30
N GLN A 278 -15.43 13.67 1.41
CA GLN A 278 -15.52 14.41 2.67
C GLN A 278 -14.79 15.76 2.64
N ILE A 279 -13.70 15.88 1.87
CA ILE A 279 -13.04 17.17 1.64
C ILE A 279 -14.00 18.10 0.86
N GLN A 280 -14.70 17.60 -0.15
CA GLN A 280 -15.68 18.38 -0.91
C GLN A 280 -16.89 18.83 -0.07
N GLU A 281 -17.22 18.13 1.02
CA GLU A 281 -18.28 18.53 1.95
C GLU A 281 -17.89 19.76 2.78
N VAL A 282 -16.60 20.00 3.02
CA VAL A 282 -16.10 21.06 3.90
C VAL A 282 -15.47 22.24 3.17
N ILE A 283 -14.95 22.03 1.96
CA ILE A 283 -14.39 23.09 1.10
C ILE A 283 -15.41 23.51 0.06
N THR A 284 -15.83 24.75 0.11
CA THR A 284 -16.89 25.30 -0.76
C THR A 284 -16.45 25.32 -2.22
N ASP A 285 -17.37 24.95 -3.14
CA ASP A 285 -17.17 24.96 -4.59
C ASP A 285 -15.90 24.25 -5.08
N SER A 286 -15.50 23.19 -4.37
CA SER A 286 -14.33 22.37 -4.68
C SER A 286 -14.69 21.06 -5.38
N VAL A 287 -13.72 20.50 -6.08
CA VAL A 287 -13.65 19.11 -6.54
C VAL A 287 -12.35 18.50 -6.07
N ALA A 288 -12.43 17.54 -5.17
CA ALA A 288 -11.28 16.74 -4.77
C ALA A 288 -11.21 15.49 -5.63
N SER A 289 -10.04 15.22 -6.17
CA SER A 289 -9.78 14.09 -7.05
C SER A 289 -8.50 13.38 -6.63
N PRO A 290 -8.43 12.04 -6.74
CA PRO A 290 -7.17 11.35 -6.57
C PRO A 290 -6.20 11.76 -7.68
N VAL A 291 -4.92 11.92 -7.33
CA VAL A 291 -3.85 12.12 -8.32
C VAL A 291 -3.75 10.83 -9.13
N ARG A 292 -4.27 10.83 -10.35
CA ARG A 292 -4.46 9.64 -11.19
C ARG A 292 -3.18 8.82 -11.37
N GLN A 293 -2.06 9.48 -11.54
CA GLN A 293 -0.78 8.82 -11.76
C GLN A 293 -0.33 7.99 -10.55
N VAL A 294 -0.65 8.43 -9.34
CA VAL A 294 -0.34 7.70 -8.09
C VAL A 294 -1.37 6.60 -7.85
N ALA A 295 -2.67 6.91 -7.94
CA ALA A 295 -3.75 5.98 -7.64
C ALA A 295 -3.86 4.80 -8.64
N ASP A 296 -3.70 5.06 -9.94
CA ASP A 296 -3.77 4.02 -10.97
C ASP A 296 -2.53 3.12 -10.95
N SER A 297 -1.34 3.69 -10.68
CA SER A 297 -0.10 2.92 -10.53
C SER A 297 -0.13 2.05 -9.28
N GLU A 298 -0.60 2.58 -8.16
CA GLU A 298 -0.75 1.88 -6.89
C GLU A 298 -1.69 0.68 -7.02
N GLY A 299 -2.91 0.90 -7.49
CA GLY A 299 -3.90 -0.15 -7.65
C GLY A 299 -3.44 -1.26 -8.61
N ALA A 300 -2.82 -0.92 -9.73
CA ALA A 300 -2.34 -1.89 -10.72
C ALA A 300 -1.12 -2.69 -10.23
N ILE A 301 -0.21 -2.07 -9.49
CA ILE A 301 0.96 -2.76 -8.92
C ILE A 301 0.51 -3.70 -7.81
N MET A 302 -0.38 -3.27 -6.93
CA MET A 302 -0.91 -4.09 -5.84
C MET A 302 -1.69 -5.29 -6.37
N GLU A 303 -2.63 -5.10 -7.30
CA GLU A 303 -3.42 -6.17 -7.90
C GLU A 303 -2.52 -7.23 -8.56
N LYS A 304 -1.50 -6.82 -9.30
CA LYS A 304 -0.54 -7.75 -9.93
C LYS A 304 0.33 -8.46 -8.91
N THR A 305 0.76 -7.77 -7.86
CA THR A 305 1.59 -8.35 -6.79
C THR A 305 0.79 -9.34 -5.96
N GLU A 306 -0.46 -9.03 -5.59
CA GLU A 306 -1.39 -9.91 -4.90
C GLU A 306 -1.64 -11.19 -5.71
N LEU A 307 -1.94 -11.06 -7.00
CA LEU A 307 -2.14 -12.18 -7.90
C LEU A 307 -0.90 -13.08 -8.00
N LEU A 308 0.30 -12.51 -8.09
CA LEU A 308 1.55 -13.27 -8.09
C LEU A 308 1.76 -14.04 -6.78
N MET A 309 1.51 -13.41 -5.64
CA MET A 309 1.63 -14.05 -4.32
C MET A 309 0.62 -15.16 -4.13
N GLU A 310 -0.62 -14.96 -4.58
CA GLU A 310 -1.68 -15.98 -4.59
C GLU A 310 -1.28 -17.18 -5.45
N LEU A 311 -0.80 -16.94 -6.65
CA LEU A 311 -0.37 -17.98 -7.59
C LEU A 311 0.81 -18.80 -7.03
N ILE A 312 1.80 -18.14 -6.44
CA ILE A 312 2.93 -18.80 -5.77
C ILE A 312 2.44 -19.65 -4.60
N THR A 313 1.51 -19.14 -3.81
CA THR A 313 0.92 -19.86 -2.67
C THR A 313 0.17 -21.10 -3.13
N ILE A 314 -0.67 -21.00 -4.16
CA ILE A 314 -1.40 -22.13 -4.74
C ILE A 314 -0.43 -23.18 -5.30
N LEU A 315 0.60 -22.75 -6.02
CA LEU A 315 1.60 -23.64 -6.62
C LEU A 315 2.39 -24.41 -5.53
N SER A 316 2.73 -23.71 -4.45
CA SER A 316 3.40 -24.30 -3.28
C SER A 316 2.52 -25.33 -2.59
N LEU A 317 1.21 -25.06 -2.42
CA LEU A 317 0.26 -25.97 -1.82
C LEU A 317 0.05 -27.22 -2.69
N ILE A 318 -0.01 -27.05 -4.01
CA ILE A 318 -0.07 -28.19 -4.97
C ILE A 318 1.21 -29.03 -4.86
N GLY A 319 2.38 -28.40 -4.87
CA GLY A 319 3.66 -29.12 -4.69
C GLY A 319 3.71 -29.89 -3.39
N SER A 320 3.24 -29.29 -2.29
CA SER A 320 3.12 -29.97 -0.99
C SER A 320 2.16 -31.14 -1.02
N ALA A 321 0.99 -31.00 -1.64
CA ALA A 321 0.01 -32.09 -1.81
C ALA A 321 0.62 -33.27 -2.55
N LEU A 322 1.35 -33.04 -3.63
CA LEU A 322 2.04 -34.07 -4.41
C LEU A 322 3.14 -34.74 -3.59
N GLY A 323 3.92 -33.98 -2.85
CA GLY A 323 4.95 -34.49 -1.93
C GLY A 323 4.35 -35.39 -0.83
N ILE A 324 3.27 -34.94 -0.20
CA ILE A 324 2.51 -35.72 0.79
C ILE A 324 1.97 -36.99 0.18
N THR A 325 1.37 -36.92 -1.01
CA THR A 325 0.83 -38.09 -1.72
C THR A 325 1.91 -39.15 -1.92
N ASN A 326 3.08 -38.76 -2.39
CA ASN A 326 4.19 -39.67 -2.66
C ASN A 326 4.70 -40.32 -1.36
N LEU A 327 4.96 -39.51 -0.33
CA LEU A 327 5.50 -40.00 0.96
C LEU A 327 4.52 -40.88 1.72
N VAL A 328 3.21 -40.50 1.76
CA VAL A 328 2.18 -41.29 2.44
C VAL A 328 1.93 -42.59 1.69
N THR A 329 1.90 -42.56 0.33
CA THR A 329 1.77 -43.78 -0.47
C THR A 329 2.92 -44.75 -0.23
N ALA A 330 4.16 -44.27 -0.24
CA ALA A 330 5.33 -45.07 0.07
C ALA A 330 5.25 -45.67 1.48
N SER A 331 4.84 -44.90 2.48
CA SER A 331 4.65 -45.36 3.86
C SER A 331 3.60 -46.46 3.98
N VAL A 332 2.47 -46.29 3.27
CA VAL A 332 1.38 -47.34 3.23
C VAL A 332 1.87 -48.59 2.54
N MET A 333 2.63 -48.49 1.45
CA MET A 333 3.18 -49.64 0.73
C MET A 333 4.12 -50.49 1.59
N GLU A 334 5.07 -49.84 2.28
CA GLU A 334 6.00 -50.55 3.15
C GLU A 334 5.33 -51.21 4.34
N ARG A 335 4.19 -50.73 4.79
CA ARG A 335 3.38 -51.32 5.89
C ARG A 335 2.23 -52.19 5.37
N SER A 336 2.22 -52.51 4.08
CA SER A 336 1.15 -53.28 3.45
C SER A 336 0.90 -54.63 4.14
N ALA A 337 1.93 -55.34 4.55
CA ALA A 337 1.84 -56.62 5.29
C ALA A 337 1.15 -56.46 6.67
N GLU A 338 1.51 -55.40 7.43
CA GLU A 338 0.88 -55.08 8.71
C GLU A 338 -0.59 -54.73 8.52
N ILE A 339 -0.89 -53.92 7.49
CA ILE A 339 -2.26 -53.51 7.14
C ILE A 339 -3.07 -54.70 6.67
N GLY A 340 -2.49 -55.59 5.86
CA GLY A 340 -3.09 -56.89 5.42
C GLY A 340 -3.46 -57.78 6.59
N LEU A 341 -2.56 -57.90 7.57
CA LEU A 341 -2.79 -58.65 8.80
C LEU A 341 -3.95 -58.04 9.63
N MET A 342 -3.97 -56.72 9.79
CA MET A 342 -5.05 -56.03 10.49
C MET A 342 -6.42 -56.31 9.81
N LYS A 343 -6.47 -56.27 8.47
CA LYS A 343 -7.68 -56.63 7.70
C LYS A 343 -8.08 -58.10 7.90
N ALA A 344 -7.11 -59.02 7.90
CA ALA A 344 -7.34 -60.43 8.11
C ALA A 344 -7.91 -60.74 9.51
N VAL A 345 -7.53 -60.01 10.53
CA VAL A 345 -8.04 -60.09 11.91
C VAL A 345 -9.38 -59.34 12.08
N GLY A 346 -9.92 -58.73 11.02
CA GLY A 346 -11.27 -58.14 11.01
C GLY A 346 -11.33 -56.63 11.22
N ALA A 347 -10.21 -55.90 11.05
CA ALA A 347 -10.26 -54.46 11.07
C ALA A 347 -10.99 -53.91 9.86
N THR A 348 -11.94 -53.02 10.09
CA THR A 348 -12.72 -52.39 9.02
C THR A 348 -11.87 -51.35 8.26
N ASN A 349 -12.17 -51.18 6.97
CA ASN A 349 -11.50 -50.22 6.12
C ASN A 349 -11.48 -48.77 6.74
N GLY A 350 -12.60 -48.38 7.37
CA GLY A 350 -12.72 -47.08 8.03
C GLY A 350 -11.73 -46.90 9.21
N ARG A 351 -11.53 -47.97 10.03
CA ARG A 351 -10.59 -47.91 11.16
C ARG A 351 -9.14 -47.80 10.70
N ILE A 352 -8.79 -48.47 9.60
CA ILE A 352 -7.43 -48.44 9.04
C ILE A 352 -7.19 -47.07 8.38
N SER A 353 -8.14 -46.56 7.61
CA SER A 353 -8.06 -45.22 7.03
C SER A 353 -7.94 -44.13 8.12
N ALA A 354 -8.73 -44.24 9.19
CA ALA A 354 -8.65 -43.32 10.33
C ALA A 354 -7.30 -43.37 11.02
N LEU A 355 -6.66 -44.53 11.12
CA LEU A 355 -5.30 -44.68 11.69
C LEU A 355 -4.30 -43.90 10.86
N VAL A 356 -4.27 -44.10 9.54
CA VAL A 356 -3.33 -43.41 8.62
C VAL A 356 -3.61 -41.92 8.62
N LEU A 357 -4.88 -41.49 8.53
CA LEU A 357 -5.24 -40.06 8.58
C LEU A 357 -4.79 -39.40 9.88
N THR A 358 -4.99 -40.07 11.03
CA THR A 358 -4.52 -39.51 12.32
C THR A 358 -3.03 -39.35 12.37
N GLU A 359 -2.28 -40.33 11.85
CA GLU A 359 -0.80 -40.25 11.76
C GLU A 359 -0.35 -39.06 10.90
N VAL A 360 -0.96 -38.89 9.72
CA VAL A 360 -0.65 -37.79 8.80
C VAL A 360 -1.06 -36.45 9.37
N LEU A 361 -2.22 -36.34 10.03
CA LEU A 361 -2.67 -35.10 10.67
C LEU A 361 -1.80 -34.65 11.82
N ILE A 362 -1.37 -35.58 12.68
CA ILE A 362 -0.44 -35.27 13.79
C ILE A 362 0.88 -34.77 13.21
N THR A 363 1.40 -35.44 12.18
CA THR A 363 2.62 -35.01 11.48
C THR A 363 2.41 -33.65 10.80
N GLY A 364 1.21 -33.42 10.25
CA GLY A 364 0.78 -32.16 9.66
C GLY A 364 0.80 -30.98 10.64
N ILE A 365 0.28 -31.18 11.84
CA ILE A 365 0.30 -30.15 12.91
C ILE A 365 1.76 -29.79 13.28
N ILE A 366 2.61 -30.79 13.42
CA ILE A 366 4.04 -30.56 13.73
C ILE A 366 4.71 -29.82 12.56
N GLY A 367 4.47 -30.25 11.32
CA GLY A 367 4.99 -29.59 10.12
C GLY A 367 4.48 -28.17 9.98
N THR A 368 3.21 -27.91 10.28
CA THR A 368 2.62 -26.55 10.25
C THR A 368 3.27 -25.64 11.28
N ALA A 369 3.50 -26.09 12.50
CA ALA A 369 4.14 -25.30 13.54
C ALA A 369 5.60 -24.91 13.14
N ILE A 370 6.36 -25.87 12.62
CA ILE A 370 7.71 -25.61 12.11
C ILE A 370 7.67 -24.69 10.89
N GLY A 371 6.75 -24.93 9.96
CA GLY A 371 6.55 -24.14 8.75
C GLY A 371 6.14 -22.71 9.04
N TYR A 372 5.27 -22.50 10.02
CA TYR A 372 4.85 -21.17 10.45
C TYR A 372 6.05 -20.36 11.00
N LEU A 373 6.89 -20.96 11.84
CA LEU A 373 8.10 -20.31 12.36
C LEU A 373 9.12 -19.99 11.25
N ALA A 374 9.32 -20.94 10.33
CA ALA A 374 10.19 -20.71 9.17
C ALA A 374 9.60 -19.66 8.22
N GLY A 375 8.30 -19.69 7.99
CA GLY A 375 7.59 -18.71 7.17
C GLY A 375 7.68 -17.29 7.72
N PHE A 376 7.63 -17.13 9.03
CA PHE A 376 7.94 -15.87 9.68
C PHE A 376 9.36 -15.37 9.34
N GLY A 377 10.36 -16.23 9.44
CA GLY A 377 11.73 -15.88 9.05
C GLY A 377 11.83 -15.46 7.57
N PHE A 378 11.17 -16.18 6.66
CA PHE A 378 11.14 -15.82 5.24
C PHE A 378 10.40 -14.50 5.00
N ALA A 379 9.27 -14.24 5.68
CA ALA A 379 8.56 -12.97 5.58
C ALA A 379 9.47 -11.80 6.00
N GLN A 380 10.23 -11.94 7.09
CA GLN A 380 11.18 -10.90 7.53
C GLN A 380 12.31 -10.68 6.51
N ILE A 381 12.85 -11.74 5.91
CA ILE A 381 13.89 -11.62 4.87
C ILE A 381 13.32 -10.84 3.67
N ILE A 382 12.11 -11.18 3.20
CA ILE A 382 11.44 -10.48 2.10
C ILE A 382 11.18 -9.02 2.48
N GLY A 383 10.66 -8.76 3.69
CA GLY A 383 10.38 -7.41 4.19
C GLY A 383 11.61 -6.52 4.17
N HIS A 384 12.72 -7.00 4.75
CA HIS A 384 13.95 -6.22 4.78
C HIS A 384 14.63 -6.07 3.41
N THR A 385 14.56 -7.10 2.55
CA THR A 385 15.26 -7.07 1.26
C THR A 385 14.50 -6.29 0.19
N VAL A 386 13.15 -6.37 0.20
CA VAL A 386 12.30 -5.76 -0.85
C VAL A 386 11.70 -4.44 -0.38
N PHE A 387 11.27 -4.35 0.89
CA PHE A 387 10.54 -3.20 1.42
C PHE A 387 11.35 -2.37 2.44
N SER A 388 12.62 -2.71 2.70
CA SER A 388 13.49 -2.03 3.68
C SER A 388 12.87 -1.89 5.08
N SER A 389 11.88 -2.71 5.40
CA SER A 389 11.13 -2.65 6.66
C SER A 389 10.72 -4.04 7.16
N SER A 390 10.44 -4.16 8.46
CA SER A 390 9.96 -5.43 9.04
C SER A 390 8.50 -5.71 8.65
N ILE A 391 8.16 -6.95 8.31
CA ILE A 391 6.79 -7.39 8.07
C ILE A 391 6.07 -7.60 9.41
N GLU A 392 4.92 -6.97 9.58
CA GLU A 392 4.09 -7.14 10.76
C GLU A 392 3.30 -8.45 10.66
N MET A 393 3.35 -9.25 11.74
CA MET A 393 2.60 -10.51 11.76
C MET A 393 1.12 -10.26 12.04
N LYS A 394 0.28 -10.62 11.09
CA LYS A 394 -1.17 -10.54 11.27
C LYS A 394 -1.68 -11.84 11.93
N PRO A 395 -2.27 -11.80 13.15
CA PRO A 395 -2.76 -13.01 13.85
C PRO A 395 -3.78 -13.82 13.03
N MET A 396 -4.46 -13.17 12.10
CA MET A 396 -5.45 -13.79 11.21
C MET A 396 -4.82 -14.79 10.22
N VAL A 397 -3.53 -14.70 9.93
CA VAL A 397 -2.81 -15.65 9.06
C VAL A 397 -2.73 -17.04 9.69
N ILE A 398 -2.63 -17.15 11.02
CA ILE A 398 -2.49 -18.44 11.72
C ILE A 398 -3.65 -19.40 11.40
N PRO A 399 -4.93 -19.05 11.65
CA PRO A 399 -6.03 -19.95 11.35
C PRO A 399 -6.16 -20.26 9.85
N ILE A 400 -5.86 -19.29 8.96
CA ILE A 400 -5.92 -19.51 7.51
C ILE A 400 -4.90 -20.57 7.09
N VAL A 401 -3.64 -20.45 7.52
CA VAL A 401 -2.58 -21.41 7.21
C VAL A 401 -2.91 -22.81 7.77
N VAL A 402 -3.43 -22.89 9.00
CA VAL A 402 -3.82 -24.18 9.59
C VAL A 402 -4.91 -24.85 8.75
N VAL A 403 -5.95 -24.12 8.34
CA VAL A 403 -7.04 -24.66 7.50
C VAL A 403 -6.48 -25.10 6.14
N LEU A 404 -5.66 -24.28 5.48
CA LEU A 404 -5.06 -24.62 4.19
C LEU A 404 -4.18 -25.86 4.28
N VAL A 405 -3.32 -25.98 5.28
CA VAL A 405 -2.43 -27.14 5.44
C VAL A 405 -3.23 -28.41 5.77
N VAL A 406 -4.26 -28.31 6.59
CA VAL A 406 -5.16 -29.44 6.86
C VAL A 406 -5.85 -29.88 5.58
N ALA A 407 -6.40 -28.97 4.79
CA ALA A 407 -7.05 -29.27 3.52
C ALA A 407 -6.08 -29.95 2.52
N VAL A 408 -4.87 -29.41 2.37
CA VAL A 408 -3.82 -29.97 1.51
C VAL A 408 -3.37 -31.36 1.99
N THR A 409 -3.23 -31.53 3.30
CA THR A 409 -2.83 -32.80 3.91
C THR A 409 -3.89 -33.89 3.68
N LEU A 410 -5.17 -33.54 3.83
CA LEU A 410 -6.27 -34.44 3.55
C LEU A 410 -6.34 -34.77 2.05
N ALA A 411 -6.27 -33.76 1.18
CA ALA A 411 -6.29 -33.96 -0.28
C ALA A 411 -5.11 -34.82 -0.75
N GLY A 412 -3.89 -34.55 -0.28
CA GLY A 412 -2.69 -35.32 -0.61
C GLY A 412 -2.72 -36.77 -0.09
N SER A 413 -3.52 -37.04 0.96
CA SER A 413 -3.66 -38.39 1.50
C SER A 413 -4.69 -39.27 0.75
N ILE A 414 -5.57 -38.65 -0.09
CA ILE A 414 -6.64 -39.39 -0.79
C ILE A 414 -6.10 -40.54 -1.66
N PRO A 415 -5.05 -40.38 -2.50
CA PRO A 415 -4.57 -41.48 -3.34
C PRO A 415 -4.02 -42.64 -2.50
N ALA A 416 -3.30 -42.36 -1.42
CA ALA A 416 -2.77 -43.38 -0.50
C ALA A 416 -3.90 -44.16 0.18
N ILE A 417 -4.96 -43.47 0.62
CA ILE A 417 -6.14 -44.11 1.22
C ILE A 417 -6.87 -44.94 0.20
N ARG A 418 -7.09 -44.47 -1.03
CA ARG A 418 -7.70 -45.27 -2.10
C ARG A 418 -6.91 -46.51 -2.41
N MET A 419 -5.59 -46.45 -2.42
CA MET A 419 -4.71 -47.59 -2.60
C MET A 419 -4.85 -48.59 -1.43
N LEU A 420 -4.84 -48.10 -0.19
CA LEU A 420 -5.00 -48.88 1.01
C LEU A 420 -6.33 -49.66 1.02
N LEU A 421 -7.43 -49.03 0.54
CA LEU A 421 -8.75 -49.69 0.44
C LEU A 421 -8.76 -50.82 -0.56
N ARG A 422 -7.94 -50.77 -1.61
CA ARG A 422 -7.84 -51.80 -2.67
C ARG A 422 -6.97 -52.98 -2.28
N LEU A 423 -6.15 -52.92 -1.22
CA LEU A 423 -5.29 -54.00 -0.77
C LEU A 423 -6.11 -55.20 -0.32
N ARG A 424 -5.92 -56.37 -0.96
CA ARG A 424 -6.53 -57.65 -0.60
C ARG A 424 -5.62 -58.41 0.37
N PRO A 425 -6.11 -58.85 1.54
CA PRO A 425 -5.27 -59.51 2.55
C PRO A 425 -4.57 -60.76 2.00
N ALA A 426 -5.22 -61.51 1.12
CA ALA A 426 -4.65 -62.74 0.54
C ALA A 426 -3.43 -62.50 -0.36
N GLU A 427 -3.47 -61.41 -1.18
CA GLU A 427 -2.36 -61.07 -2.08
C GLU A 427 -1.14 -60.58 -1.31
N VAL A 428 -1.37 -59.77 -0.26
CA VAL A 428 -0.28 -59.16 0.54
C VAL A 428 0.43 -60.22 1.44
N LEU A 429 -0.30 -61.21 1.93
CA LEU A 429 0.30 -62.27 2.78
C LEU A 429 1.02 -63.38 1.99
N HIS A 430 0.73 -63.55 0.69
CA HIS A 430 1.43 -64.51 -0.20
C HIS A 430 2.61 -63.88 -0.98
N GLY A 431 2.96 -62.64 -0.72
CA GLY A 431 4.13 -62.00 -1.32
C GLY A 431 4.00 -61.70 -2.83
N ARG A 432 2.79 -61.52 -3.36
CA ARG A 432 2.50 -61.12 -4.73
C ARG A 432 1.91 -59.70 -4.79
#